data_4b0fbe7f4c8b88438f5defb917446d8a
#
_entry.id   4b0fbe7f4c8b88438f5defb917446d8a
#
_cell.length_a   1.000
_cell.length_b   1.000
_cell.length_c   1.000
_cell.angle_alpha   90.00
_cell.angle_beta   90.00
_cell.angle_gamma   90.00
#
_symmetry.space_group_name_H-M   'P 1'
#
loop_
_entity.id
_entity.type
_entity.pdbx_description
1 polymer ?
#
loop_
_entity_poly.entity_id
_entity_poly.type
_entity_poly.pdbx_seq_one_letter_code
_entity_poly.pdbx_strand_id
1 'polypeptide(L)'
;TDPDAGTVEFLYKIVGDGLRLLAGRRPGDVISMLGPIGVPFHPDPARPRCLLLGGGVGIPPMVFLADRLRRETAQPWQPLVLMGSELPFPFELAPARPSGHELPASASHGLALLEEWGVPSRLTSLQGYEGCFRGYVTELARHWLDTLTAAERDEVAIFACGPTPMVEAAAAVAVDYDLPCEVSLEEYM
;
A
#
# COMPACT_ATOMS: atom_id res chain seq x y z
N THR A 1 -8.30 6.08 -9.60
CA THR A 1 -8.95 6.45 -10.88
C THR A 1 -10.33 5.83 -10.97
N ASP A 2 -11.28 6.59 -11.43
CA ASP A 2 -12.61 6.09 -11.79
C ASP A 2 -12.81 6.35 -13.29
N PRO A 3 -12.66 5.32 -14.14
CA PRO A 3 -12.80 5.46 -15.59
C PRO A 3 -14.22 5.81 -16.02
N ASP A 4 -15.23 5.35 -15.27
CA ASP A 4 -16.65 5.58 -15.62
C ASP A 4 -17.04 7.03 -15.32
N ALA A 5 -16.53 7.60 -14.24
CA ALA A 5 -16.68 9.01 -13.91
C ALA A 5 -15.67 9.92 -14.64
N GLY A 6 -14.65 9.36 -15.30
CA GLY A 6 -13.57 10.11 -15.93
C GLY A 6 -12.71 10.90 -14.95
N THR A 7 -12.55 10.40 -13.72
CA THR A 7 -11.85 11.09 -12.64
C THR A 7 -10.55 10.40 -12.24
N VAL A 8 -9.59 11.22 -11.82
CA VAL A 8 -8.32 10.77 -11.22
C VAL A 8 -8.11 11.53 -9.92
N GLU A 9 -7.85 10.80 -8.85
CA GLU A 9 -7.50 11.35 -7.55
C GLU A 9 -6.01 11.21 -7.29
N PHE A 10 -5.42 12.26 -6.72
CA PHE A 10 -4.02 12.28 -6.33
C PHE A 10 -3.90 12.65 -4.85
N LEU A 11 -3.13 11.86 -4.11
CA LEU A 11 -2.64 12.26 -2.79
C LEU A 11 -1.20 12.77 -2.96
N TYR A 12 -0.93 13.97 -2.48
CA TYR A 12 0.41 14.56 -2.53
C TYR A 12 0.76 15.29 -1.24
N LYS A 13 2.04 15.32 -0.93
CA LYS A 13 2.58 16.12 0.17
C LYS A 13 3.02 17.47 -0.38
N ILE A 14 2.59 18.56 0.26
CA ILE A 14 2.93 19.93 -0.17
C ILE A 14 4.41 20.21 0.14
N VAL A 15 5.28 19.94 -0.82
CA VAL A 15 6.73 20.20 -0.76
C VAL A 15 7.12 21.03 -1.98
N GLY A 16 7.85 22.11 -1.77
CA GLY A 16 8.28 23.00 -2.83
C GLY A 16 7.18 23.91 -3.39
N ASP A 17 7.55 24.78 -4.34
CA ASP A 17 6.68 25.85 -4.83
C ASP A 17 5.60 25.35 -5.79
N GLY A 18 5.91 24.34 -6.61
CA GLY A 18 4.95 23.76 -7.55
C GLY A 18 3.73 23.16 -6.85
N LEU A 19 3.95 22.35 -5.79
CA LEU A 19 2.85 21.74 -5.03
C LEU A 19 2.12 22.76 -4.14
N ARG A 20 2.78 23.85 -3.71
CA ARG A 20 2.08 24.99 -3.07
C ARG A 20 1.13 25.69 -4.04
N LEU A 21 1.53 25.90 -5.29
CA LEU A 21 0.66 26.46 -6.33
C LEU A 21 -0.50 25.53 -6.64
N LEU A 22 -0.27 24.21 -6.70
CA LEU A 22 -1.31 23.20 -6.89
C LEU A 22 -2.33 23.25 -5.74
N ALA A 23 -1.86 23.29 -4.49
CA ALA A 23 -2.71 23.34 -3.31
C ALA A 23 -3.59 24.60 -3.23
N GLY A 24 -3.21 25.68 -3.93
CA GLY A 24 -4.00 26.91 -4.06
C GLY A 24 -5.10 26.84 -5.11
N ARG A 25 -5.22 25.77 -5.88
CA ARG A 25 -6.25 25.62 -6.92
C ARG A 25 -7.63 25.39 -6.32
N ARG A 26 -8.65 25.79 -7.05
CA ARG A 26 -10.06 25.69 -6.64
C ARG A 26 -10.84 24.80 -7.61
N PRO A 27 -11.96 24.23 -7.19
CA PRO A 27 -12.87 23.54 -8.09
C PRO A 27 -13.24 24.41 -9.30
N GLY A 28 -13.08 23.85 -10.51
CA GLY A 28 -13.27 24.56 -11.78
C GLY A 28 -11.98 25.09 -12.42
N ASP A 29 -10.86 25.11 -11.70
CA ASP A 29 -9.57 25.45 -12.29
C ASP A 29 -9.09 24.36 -13.25
N VAL A 30 -8.55 24.78 -14.40
CA VAL A 30 -7.97 23.85 -15.37
C VAL A 30 -6.50 23.60 -15.04
N ILE A 31 -6.13 22.33 -14.99
CA ILE A 31 -4.76 21.88 -14.73
C ILE A 31 -4.30 21.04 -15.92
N SER A 32 -3.11 21.37 -16.46
CA SER A 32 -2.46 20.54 -17.47
C SER A 32 -1.68 19.41 -16.79
N MET A 33 -1.92 18.18 -17.21
CA MET A 33 -1.20 17.01 -16.72
C MET A 33 -0.52 16.28 -17.88
N LEU A 34 0.67 15.75 -17.63
CA LEU A 34 1.38 14.86 -18.53
C LEU A 34 1.44 13.47 -17.88
N GLY A 35 0.91 12.46 -18.56
CA GLY A 35 0.88 11.08 -18.06
C GLY A 35 0.16 10.13 -19.03
N PRO A 36 0.14 8.82 -18.73
CA PRO A 36 0.89 8.17 -17.65
C PRO A 36 2.39 8.13 -17.94
N ILE A 37 3.21 8.29 -16.89
CA ILE A 37 4.67 8.20 -16.97
C ILE A 37 5.15 7.19 -15.94
N GLY A 38 6.11 6.34 -16.30
CA GLY A 38 6.73 5.35 -15.43
C GLY A 38 6.41 3.91 -15.84
N VAL A 39 6.94 2.98 -15.05
CA VAL A 39 6.76 1.54 -15.24
C VAL A 39 5.83 1.04 -14.12
N PRO A 40 4.72 0.36 -14.45
CA PRO A 40 3.81 -0.17 -13.44
C PRO A 40 4.43 -1.39 -12.74
N PHE A 41 3.87 -1.78 -11.60
CA PHE A 41 4.14 -3.08 -10.98
C PHE A 41 3.63 -4.23 -11.85
N HIS A 42 4.37 -5.37 -11.83
CA HIS A 42 4.12 -6.55 -12.64
C HIS A 42 3.86 -7.79 -11.76
N PRO A 43 2.65 -7.94 -11.19
CA PRO A 43 2.32 -9.12 -10.41
C PRO A 43 2.42 -10.40 -11.26
N ASP A 44 3.07 -11.44 -10.69
CA ASP A 44 3.21 -12.74 -11.31
C ASP A 44 2.03 -13.64 -10.92
N PRO A 45 1.26 -14.20 -11.87
CA PRO A 45 0.18 -15.14 -11.58
C PRO A 45 0.62 -16.39 -10.80
N ALA A 46 1.88 -16.79 -10.87
CA ALA A 46 2.43 -17.89 -10.07
C ALA A 46 2.54 -17.51 -8.58
N ARG A 47 2.45 -16.23 -8.22
CA ARG A 47 2.55 -15.69 -6.86
C ARG A 47 1.34 -14.81 -6.53
N PRO A 48 0.16 -15.41 -6.37
CA PRO A 48 -1.08 -14.65 -6.22
C PRO A 48 -1.20 -13.91 -4.87
N ARG A 49 -0.41 -14.27 -3.87
CA ARG A 49 -0.38 -13.61 -2.55
C ARG A 49 0.47 -12.33 -2.63
N CYS A 50 -0.15 -11.23 -2.99
CA CYS A 50 0.53 -9.95 -3.15
C CYS A 50 0.60 -9.19 -1.81
N LEU A 51 1.79 -9.12 -1.19
CA LEU A 51 2.05 -8.30 0.00
C LEU A 51 2.41 -6.88 -0.44
N LEU A 52 1.49 -5.94 -0.19
CA LEU A 52 1.58 -4.55 -0.61
C LEU A 52 1.99 -3.67 0.58
N LEU A 53 3.18 -3.08 0.54
CA LEU A 53 3.74 -2.28 1.61
C LEU A 53 3.75 -0.80 1.22
N GLY A 54 2.93 0.01 1.88
CA GLY A 54 2.81 1.45 1.63
C GLY A 54 3.28 2.30 2.79
N GLY A 55 4.07 3.35 2.53
CA GLY A 55 4.50 4.31 3.54
C GLY A 55 4.27 5.76 3.12
N GLY A 56 3.58 6.55 3.95
CA GLY A 56 3.30 7.95 3.67
C GLY A 56 2.61 8.14 2.32
N VAL A 57 3.23 8.90 1.39
CA VAL A 57 2.70 9.12 0.03
C VAL A 57 2.80 7.88 -0.88
N GLY A 58 3.47 6.83 -0.44
CA GLY A 58 3.49 5.53 -1.10
C GLY A 58 2.25 4.67 -0.82
N ILE A 59 1.37 5.06 0.10
CA ILE A 59 0.11 4.35 0.39
C ILE A 59 -0.83 4.33 -0.83
N PRO A 60 -1.16 5.45 -1.50
CA PRO A 60 -2.06 5.46 -2.64
C PRO A 60 -1.66 4.53 -3.79
N PRO A 61 -0.38 4.40 -4.22
CA PRO A 61 0.02 3.42 -5.21
C PRO A 61 -0.31 1.98 -4.80
N MET A 62 -0.17 1.62 -3.51
CA MET A 62 -0.53 0.29 -3.01
C MET A 62 -2.04 0.07 -3.01
N VAL A 63 -2.82 1.07 -2.62
CA VAL A 63 -4.29 1.03 -2.71
C VAL A 63 -4.74 0.89 -4.17
N PHE A 64 -4.11 1.62 -5.09
CA PHE A 64 -4.40 1.52 -6.52
C PHE A 64 -4.05 0.14 -7.10
N LEU A 65 -2.90 -0.43 -6.70
CA LEU A 65 -2.53 -1.79 -7.11
C LEU A 65 -3.53 -2.82 -6.55
N ALA A 66 -3.95 -2.68 -5.30
CA ALA A 66 -4.97 -3.54 -4.70
C ALA A 66 -6.31 -3.47 -5.45
N ASP A 67 -6.74 -2.26 -5.87
CA ASP A 67 -7.95 -2.08 -6.67
C ASP A 67 -7.85 -2.77 -8.03
N ARG A 68 -6.69 -2.64 -8.70
CA ARG A 68 -6.43 -3.33 -9.97
C ARG A 68 -6.52 -4.84 -9.79
N LEU A 69 -5.83 -5.41 -8.78
CA LEU A 69 -5.79 -6.85 -8.53
C LEU A 69 -7.19 -7.42 -8.23
N ARG A 70 -7.98 -6.76 -7.36
CA ARG A 70 -9.33 -7.23 -7.03
C ARG A 70 -10.31 -7.19 -8.20
N ARG A 71 -10.11 -6.30 -9.18
CA ARG A 71 -10.95 -6.19 -10.38
C ARG A 71 -10.58 -7.21 -11.46
N GLU A 72 -9.41 -7.78 -11.39
CA GLU A 72 -8.95 -8.79 -12.34
C GLU A 72 -9.55 -10.14 -11.97
N THR A 73 -10.56 -10.57 -12.72
CA THR A 73 -11.29 -11.82 -12.45
C THR A 73 -10.64 -13.06 -13.06
N ALA A 74 -9.66 -12.89 -13.94
CA ALA A 74 -8.96 -13.99 -14.60
C ALA A 74 -7.97 -14.70 -13.66
N GLN A 75 -7.57 -14.06 -12.56
CA GLN A 75 -6.63 -14.58 -11.57
C GLN A 75 -7.20 -14.39 -10.15
N PRO A 76 -7.07 -15.39 -9.27
CA PRO A 76 -7.52 -15.31 -7.89
C PRO A 76 -6.49 -14.58 -7.01
N TRP A 77 -6.20 -13.30 -7.30
CA TRP A 77 -5.27 -12.50 -6.51
C TRP A 77 -5.69 -12.40 -5.05
N GLN A 78 -4.72 -12.46 -4.16
CA GLN A 78 -4.89 -12.36 -2.71
C GLN A 78 -4.03 -11.23 -2.14
N PRO A 79 -4.39 -9.96 -2.39
CA PRO A 79 -3.64 -8.83 -1.86
C PRO A 79 -3.85 -8.68 -0.35
N LEU A 80 -2.75 -8.44 0.37
CA LEU A 80 -2.71 -7.94 1.75
C LEU A 80 -2.02 -6.59 1.75
N VAL A 81 -2.69 -5.53 2.20
CA VAL A 81 -2.14 -4.17 2.21
C VAL A 81 -1.73 -3.78 3.63
N LEU A 82 -0.44 -3.54 3.83
CA LEU A 82 0.11 -3.02 5.08
C LEU A 82 0.56 -1.57 4.86
N MET A 83 0.11 -0.67 5.73
CA MET A 83 0.33 0.77 5.56
C MET A 83 0.96 1.37 6.81
N GLY A 84 2.04 2.13 6.63
CA GLY A 84 2.76 2.79 7.71
C GLY A 84 2.72 4.31 7.60
N SER A 85 2.49 5.00 8.72
CA SER A 85 2.56 6.45 8.79
C SER A 85 2.97 6.95 10.17
N GLU A 86 3.85 7.95 10.20
CA GLU A 86 4.21 8.69 11.41
C GLU A 86 3.27 9.87 11.67
N LEU A 87 2.47 10.24 10.66
CA LEU A 87 1.41 11.25 10.79
C LEU A 87 0.05 10.56 10.84
N PRO A 88 -0.99 11.22 11.38
CA PRO A 88 -2.34 10.71 11.28
C PRO A 88 -2.70 10.36 9.82
N PHE A 89 -3.35 9.23 9.63
CA PHE A 89 -3.74 8.80 8.30
C PHE A 89 -4.74 9.79 7.70
N PRO A 90 -4.56 10.23 6.44
CA PRO A 90 -5.42 11.26 5.81
C PRO A 90 -6.71 10.67 5.22
N PHE A 91 -7.12 9.48 5.66
CA PHE A 91 -8.29 8.75 5.17
C PHE A 91 -9.05 8.07 6.31
N GLU A 92 -10.27 7.69 6.05
CA GLU A 92 -11.13 7.02 7.01
C GLU A 92 -10.61 5.61 7.34
N LEU A 93 -10.59 5.31 8.64
CA LEU A 93 -10.17 4.03 9.18
C LEU A 93 -11.40 3.25 9.65
N ALA A 94 -11.35 1.93 9.53
CA ALA A 94 -12.39 1.04 10.00
C ALA A 94 -11.80 -0.16 10.74
N PRO A 95 -12.55 -0.78 11.67
CA PRO A 95 -12.18 -2.07 12.22
C PRO A 95 -11.96 -3.08 11.10
N ALA A 96 -10.81 -3.74 11.14
CA ALA A 96 -10.44 -4.71 10.11
C ALA A 96 -11.30 -5.97 10.22
N ARG A 97 -11.81 -6.45 9.08
CA ARG A 97 -12.56 -7.68 9.01
C ARG A 97 -11.66 -8.90 9.21
N PRO A 98 -12.21 -10.02 9.75
CA PRO A 98 -11.51 -11.30 9.72
C PRO A 98 -11.13 -11.68 8.29
N SER A 99 -9.84 -11.90 8.04
CA SER A 99 -9.31 -12.10 6.68
C SER A 99 -8.58 -13.44 6.49
N GLY A 100 -8.58 -14.29 7.53
CA GLY A 100 -7.76 -15.51 7.52
C GLY A 100 -6.26 -15.28 7.66
N HIS A 101 -5.82 -14.01 7.74
CA HIS A 101 -4.42 -13.66 8.01
C HIS A 101 -4.20 -13.57 9.52
N GLU A 102 -3.23 -14.35 10.02
CA GLU A 102 -2.81 -14.26 11.41
C GLU A 102 -1.89 -13.04 11.59
N LEU A 103 -2.42 -11.99 12.19
CA LEU A 103 -1.73 -10.74 12.47
C LEU A 103 -1.92 -10.35 13.95
N PRO A 104 -0.98 -9.60 14.55
CA PRO A 104 -1.10 -9.16 15.92
C PRO A 104 -2.43 -8.45 16.19
N ALA A 105 -3.10 -8.76 17.31
CA ALA A 105 -4.38 -8.19 17.68
C ALA A 105 -4.37 -6.66 17.80
N SER A 106 -3.19 -6.06 18.04
CA SER A 106 -3.00 -4.61 18.04
C SER A 106 -3.19 -3.96 16.67
N ALA A 107 -2.97 -4.71 15.58
CA ALA A 107 -3.26 -4.28 14.21
C ALA A 107 -4.75 -4.50 13.89
N SER A 108 -5.64 -3.80 14.57
CA SER A 108 -7.08 -4.07 14.54
C SER A 108 -7.86 -3.19 13.55
N HIS A 109 -7.24 -2.20 12.92
CA HIS A 109 -7.86 -1.31 11.94
C HIS A 109 -7.18 -1.41 10.57
N GLY A 110 -7.96 -1.13 9.54
CA GLY A 110 -7.55 -0.99 8.15
C GLY A 110 -8.10 0.30 7.53
N LEU A 111 -7.85 0.48 6.25
CA LEU A 111 -8.45 1.55 5.47
C LEU A 111 -9.91 1.20 5.14
N ALA A 112 -10.86 2.06 5.51
CA ALA A 112 -12.30 1.81 5.31
C ALA A 112 -12.62 1.41 3.86
N LEU A 113 -12.03 2.10 2.89
CA LEU A 113 -12.20 1.79 1.46
C LEU A 113 -11.76 0.36 1.09
N LEU A 114 -10.64 -0.12 1.63
CA LEU A 114 -10.16 -1.48 1.38
C LEU A 114 -11.06 -2.52 2.04
N GLU A 115 -11.55 -2.21 3.25
CA GLU A 115 -12.51 -3.06 3.94
C GLU A 115 -13.84 -3.17 3.16
N GLU A 116 -14.34 -2.07 2.58
CA GLU A 116 -15.51 -2.09 1.68
C GLU A 116 -15.27 -2.96 0.45
N TRP A 117 -14.08 -2.94 -0.11
CA TRP A 117 -13.70 -3.76 -1.26
C TRP A 117 -13.44 -5.23 -0.91
N GLY A 118 -13.43 -5.58 0.38
CA GLY A 118 -13.07 -6.92 0.83
C GLY A 118 -11.57 -7.24 0.70
N VAL A 119 -10.72 -6.21 0.61
CA VAL A 119 -9.27 -6.33 0.56
C VAL A 119 -8.71 -6.18 1.98
N PRO A 120 -8.07 -7.22 2.53
CA PRO A 120 -7.46 -7.15 3.86
C PRO A 120 -6.41 -6.04 3.94
N SER A 121 -6.50 -5.23 4.99
CA SER A 121 -5.52 -4.18 5.24
C SER A 121 -5.21 -4.00 6.72
N ARG A 122 -4.00 -3.53 7.07
CA ARG A 122 -3.60 -3.21 8.44
C ARG A 122 -2.70 -1.97 8.46
N LEU A 123 -2.70 -1.33 9.61
CA LEU A 123 -2.02 -0.07 9.83
C LEU A 123 -0.88 -0.22 10.84
N THR A 124 0.19 0.51 10.62
CA THR A 124 1.32 0.59 11.54
C THR A 124 1.72 2.03 11.81
N SER A 125 2.16 2.31 13.04
CA SER A 125 2.74 3.60 13.40
C SER A 125 3.55 3.48 14.68
N LEU A 126 4.64 4.21 14.80
CA LEU A 126 5.38 4.35 16.05
C LEU A 126 4.68 5.29 17.06
N GLN A 127 3.73 6.09 16.59
CA GLN A 127 3.01 7.10 17.40
C GLN A 127 1.95 6.50 18.31
N GLY A 128 1.61 5.19 18.14
CA GLY A 128 0.63 4.51 18.98
C GLY A 128 -0.81 4.93 18.71
N TYR A 129 -1.14 5.26 17.45
CA TYR A 129 -2.53 5.51 17.05
C TYR A 129 -3.40 4.27 17.29
N GLU A 130 -4.64 4.52 17.70
CA GLU A 130 -5.61 3.45 17.97
C GLU A 130 -5.77 2.53 16.76
N GLY A 131 -5.79 1.22 17.01
CA GLY A 131 -5.97 0.20 15.97
C GLY A 131 -4.74 -0.04 15.09
N CYS A 132 -3.64 0.69 15.30
CA CYS A 132 -2.38 0.49 14.60
C CYS A 132 -1.42 -0.42 15.36
N PHE A 133 -0.76 -1.31 14.64
CA PHE A 133 0.40 -2.02 15.16
C PHE A 133 1.50 -1.00 15.51
N ARG A 134 2.06 -1.10 16.72
CA ARG A 134 3.15 -0.21 17.12
C ARG A 134 4.47 -0.75 16.62
N GLY A 135 4.90 -0.28 15.47
CA GLY A 135 6.11 -0.72 14.80
C GLY A 135 6.14 -0.27 13.35
N TYR A 136 7.15 -0.71 12.63
CA TYR A 136 7.29 -0.48 11.20
C TYR A 136 6.43 -1.45 10.38
N VAL A 137 6.07 -1.03 9.17
CA VAL A 137 5.31 -1.85 8.23
C VAL A 137 6.01 -3.17 7.91
N THR A 138 7.34 -3.16 7.86
CA THR A 138 8.18 -4.35 7.62
C THR A 138 8.20 -5.32 8.80
N GLU A 139 8.05 -4.84 10.03
CA GLU A 139 7.91 -5.72 11.20
C GLU A 139 6.57 -6.45 11.16
N LEU A 140 5.49 -5.74 10.83
CA LEU A 140 4.18 -6.37 10.64
C LEU A 140 4.15 -7.34 9.47
N ALA A 141 4.87 -7.03 8.38
CA ALA A 141 5.08 -7.96 7.26
C ALA A 141 5.76 -9.26 7.69
N ARG A 142 6.82 -9.19 8.50
CA ARG A 142 7.50 -10.35 9.06
C ARG A 142 6.56 -11.19 9.94
N HIS A 143 5.78 -10.55 10.81
CA HIS A 143 4.78 -11.26 11.60
C HIS A 143 3.85 -12.11 10.73
N TRP A 144 3.36 -11.55 9.63
CA TRP A 144 2.49 -12.31 8.73
C TRP A 144 3.25 -13.42 8.00
N LEU A 145 4.43 -13.15 7.46
CA LEU A 145 5.24 -14.13 6.74
C LEU A 145 5.66 -15.33 7.61
N ASP A 146 5.86 -15.09 8.90
CA ASP A 146 6.20 -16.14 9.89
C ASP A 146 5.01 -17.09 10.17
N THR A 147 3.77 -16.66 9.92
CA THR A 147 2.58 -17.52 10.07
C THR A 147 2.36 -18.45 8.89
N LEU A 148 2.98 -18.17 7.75
CA LEU A 148 2.81 -18.93 6.52
C LEU A 148 3.67 -20.20 6.51
N THR A 149 3.12 -21.26 5.96
CA THR A 149 3.90 -22.46 5.58
C THR A 149 4.89 -22.13 4.46
N ALA A 150 5.89 -22.98 4.23
CA ALA A 150 6.83 -22.79 3.13
C ALA A 150 6.12 -22.72 1.76
N ALA A 151 5.14 -23.60 1.52
CA ALA A 151 4.38 -23.61 0.28
C ALA A 151 3.57 -22.31 0.07
N GLU A 152 2.97 -21.76 1.13
CA GLU A 152 2.26 -20.49 1.05
C GLU A 152 3.19 -19.31 0.84
N ARG A 153 4.40 -19.33 1.40
CA ARG A 153 5.42 -18.30 1.15
C ARG A 153 5.91 -18.32 -0.29
N ASP A 154 6.04 -19.48 -0.90
CA ASP A 154 6.41 -19.59 -2.31
C ASP A 154 5.41 -18.92 -3.26
N GLU A 155 4.18 -18.67 -2.79
CA GLU A 155 3.13 -17.92 -3.52
C GLU A 155 3.15 -16.41 -3.26
N VAL A 156 4.06 -15.90 -2.42
CA VAL A 156 4.11 -14.48 -2.06
C VAL A 156 5.03 -13.70 -3.00
N ALA A 157 4.58 -12.49 -3.38
CA ALA A 157 5.40 -11.44 -3.96
C ALA A 157 5.21 -10.14 -3.18
N ILE A 158 6.29 -9.40 -2.96
CA ILE A 158 6.29 -8.12 -2.22
C ILE A 158 6.30 -6.96 -3.20
N PHE A 159 5.44 -5.98 -2.97
CA PHE A 159 5.40 -4.71 -3.69
C PHE A 159 5.48 -3.58 -2.67
N ALA A 160 6.41 -2.66 -2.83
CA ALA A 160 6.62 -1.61 -1.86
C ALA A 160 6.75 -0.23 -2.51
N CYS A 161 6.11 0.77 -1.89
CA CYS A 161 6.24 2.17 -2.26
C CYS A 161 6.27 3.05 -1.00
N GLY A 162 7.21 3.96 -0.93
CA GLY A 162 7.37 4.87 0.20
C GLY A 162 8.78 5.44 0.32
N PRO A 163 9.10 6.03 1.48
CA PRO A 163 10.42 6.60 1.74
C PRO A 163 11.54 5.57 1.57
N THR A 164 12.70 6.00 1.06
CA THR A 164 13.86 5.14 0.78
C THR A 164 14.19 4.16 1.94
N PRO A 165 14.27 4.57 3.22
CA PRO A 165 14.58 3.63 4.30
C PRO A 165 13.53 2.51 4.45
N MET A 166 12.25 2.81 4.19
CA MET A 166 11.19 1.80 4.23
C MET A 166 11.32 0.79 3.08
N VAL A 167 11.61 1.28 1.88
CA VAL A 167 11.76 0.45 0.70
C VAL A 167 13.00 -0.45 0.81
N GLU A 168 14.12 0.08 1.35
CA GLU A 168 15.32 -0.71 1.67
C GLU A 168 15.01 -1.81 2.71
N ALA A 169 14.25 -1.47 3.75
CA ALA A 169 13.81 -2.46 4.74
C ALA A 169 12.87 -3.52 4.13
N ALA A 170 11.99 -3.14 3.19
CA ALA A 170 11.15 -4.10 2.46
C ALA A 170 11.97 -5.05 1.58
N ALA A 171 13.00 -4.53 0.90
CA ALA A 171 13.94 -5.35 0.15
C ALA A 171 14.72 -6.33 1.05
N ALA A 172 15.11 -5.89 2.26
CA ALA A 172 15.75 -6.77 3.25
C ALA A 172 14.80 -7.89 3.72
N VAL A 173 13.51 -7.59 3.93
CA VAL A 173 12.50 -8.65 4.21
C VAL A 173 12.46 -9.66 3.06
N ALA A 174 12.41 -9.18 1.81
CA ALA A 174 12.38 -10.07 0.65
C ALA A 174 13.59 -11.01 0.59
N VAL A 175 14.79 -10.49 0.87
CA VAL A 175 16.03 -11.29 0.94
C VAL A 175 15.95 -12.35 2.05
N ASP A 176 15.50 -11.96 3.26
CA ASP A 176 15.44 -12.85 4.41
C ASP A 176 14.46 -14.03 4.22
N TYR A 177 13.44 -13.86 3.41
CA TYR A 177 12.41 -14.87 3.13
C TYR A 177 12.52 -15.49 1.72
N ASP A 178 13.54 -15.14 0.94
CA ASP A 178 13.75 -15.56 -0.45
C ASP A 178 12.54 -15.30 -1.36
N LEU A 179 12.01 -14.05 -1.29
CA LEU A 179 10.82 -13.61 -2.01
C LEU A 179 11.16 -12.57 -3.09
N PRO A 180 10.46 -12.57 -4.22
CA PRO A 180 10.56 -11.48 -5.17
C PRO A 180 9.98 -10.18 -4.58
N CYS A 181 10.64 -9.06 -4.91
CA CYS A 181 10.23 -7.73 -4.45
C CYS A 181 10.36 -6.72 -5.59
N GLU A 182 9.26 -6.05 -5.91
CA GLU A 182 9.28 -4.86 -6.75
C GLU A 182 9.10 -3.62 -5.88
N VAL A 183 9.90 -2.59 -6.16
CA VAL A 183 9.87 -1.35 -5.38
C VAL A 183 9.66 -0.14 -6.29
N SER A 184 8.92 0.84 -5.78
CA SER A 184 8.81 2.16 -6.39
C SER A 184 9.43 3.18 -5.44
N LEU A 185 10.49 3.85 -5.88
CA LEU A 185 11.19 4.86 -5.10
C LEU A 185 10.49 6.20 -5.22
N GLU A 186 10.38 6.89 -4.10
CA GLU A 186 10.03 8.31 -4.06
C GLU A 186 11.31 9.11 -4.33
N GLU A 187 11.50 9.54 -5.58
CA GLU A 187 12.61 10.43 -5.93
C GLU A 187 12.12 11.81 -6.34
N TYR A 188 12.88 12.83 -5.95
CA TYR A 188 12.66 14.19 -6.45
C TYR A 188 13.14 14.28 -7.89
N MET A 189 12.23 14.65 -8.78
CA MET A 189 12.56 15.03 -10.16
C MET A 189 12.95 16.51 -10.24
#